data_08cdb4b8d434383aebc489638b9054ba
#
_entry.id   08cdb4b8d434383aebc489638b9054ba
#
_cell.length_a   1.000
_cell.length_b   1.000
_cell.length_c   1.000
_cell.angle_alpha   90.00
_cell.angle_beta   90.00
_cell.angle_gamma   90.00
#
_symmetry.space_group_name_H-M   'P 1'
#
loop_
_entity.id
_entity.type
_entity.pdbx_description
1 polymer ?
#
loop_
_entity_poly.entity_id
_entity_poly.type
_entity_poly.pdbx_seq_one_letter_code
_entity_poly.pdbx_strand_id
1 'polypeptide(L)'
;MRIFLFFSVALSFSFFAQAQLSATDLKYYADIEDSLQHIAQRVFLTKIEKNKFEANKQFIALWNVVLKEEKSMQYPFDSLKKDVSLLMAPDKKFRIITWNIIKEDQTHAFFGFIQVNNSKTIKKGLFKKETTAQYDVFPLADKSASVKTPENYVSDASKWFGMLYVDCIKSDNEFYTLIAWDGNDKLTQRKFIDILSFKPDGTPVFGKDVFKFPGKFAKRIMFEYAGEVAMSLKYNSIRKQIIFSHLAPNGFDPTLEGQFQYYGPDGSFDALEMKKGRWVYIPAIDIRKDKDKTDNVKKPEPIKQIPIYKPK
;
A
#
# COMPACT_ATOMS: atom_id res chain seq x y z
N MET A 1 56.03 32.15 22.07
CA MET A 1 55.64 31.80 20.69
C MET A 1 54.81 30.49 20.74
N ARG A 2 53.48 30.59 20.76
CA ARG A 2 52.57 29.43 20.85
C ARG A 2 52.11 29.06 19.46
N ILE A 3 52.49 27.87 19.01
CA ILE A 3 52.09 27.29 17.71
C ILE A 3 50.72 26.63 17.91
N PHE A 4 49.68 27.16 17.24
CA PHE A 4 48.37 26.52 17.13
C PHE A 4 48.40 25.55 15.95
N LEU A 5 48.31 24.24 16.23
CA LEU A 5 48.07 23.23 15.20
C LEU A 5 46.57 23.17 14.91
N PHE A 6 46.19 23.58 13.68
CA PHE A 6 44.84 23.35 13.17
C PHE A 6 44.74 21.90 12.68
N PHE A 7 43.96 21.08 13.36
CA PHE A 7 43.53 19.76 12.88
C PHE A 7 42.30 19.96 11.97
N SER A 8 42.49 19.87 10.65
CA SER A 8 41.41 19.79 9.68
C SER A 8 40.85 18.36 9.71
N VAL A 9 39.68 18.19 10.32
CA VAL A 9 38.91 16.96 10.20
C VAL A 9 38.18 16.97 8.85
N ALA A 10 38.72 16.25 7.88
CA ALA A 10 38.05 15.99 6.62
C ALA A 10 36.89 14.98 6.86
N LEU A 11 35.65 15.47 6.92
CA LEU A 11 34.46 14.63 6.88
C LEU A 11 34.36 14.03 5.48
N SER A 12 34.81 12.78 5.33
CA SER A 12 34.55 12.00 4.12
C SER A 12 33.09 11.55 4.10
N PHE A 13 32.23 12.27 3.37
CA PHE A 13 30.91 11.81 2.99
C PHE A 13 31.07 10.62 2.03
N SER A 14 30.89 9.41 2.53
CA SER A 14 30.77 8.23 1.69
C SER A 14 29.42 8.29 0.96
N PHE A 15 29.41 8.83 -0.25
CA PHE A 15 28.29 8.66 -1.16
C PHE A 15 28.19 7.17 -1.48
N PHE A 16 27.13 6.52 -1.03
CA PHE A 16 26.74 5.23 -1.55
C PHE A 16 26.34 5.42 -3.01
N ALA A 17 27.27 5.21 -3.91
CA ALA A 17 26.95 5.12 -5.33
C ALA A 17 26.10 3.85 -5.52
N GLN A 18 24.81 4.00 -5.57
CA GLN A 18 23.91 2.97 -6.10
C GLN A 18 24.31 2.83 -7.57
N ALA A 19 24.75 1.64 -7.99
CA ALA A 19 25.16 1.40 -9.37
C ALA A 19 24.01 1.81 -10.29
N GLN A 20 24.20 2.89 -11.02
CA GLN A 20 23.22 3.41 -11.96
C GLN A 20 23.13 2.42 -13.13
N LEU A 21 21.92 2.14 -13.62
CA LEU A 21 21.72 1.32 -14.80
C LEU A 21 22.51 1.89 -15.98
N SER A 22 23.26 1.04 -16.70
CA SER A 22 23.95 1.43 -17.93
C SER A 22 22.93 1.74 -19.04
N ALA A 23 23.35 2.43 -20.10
CA ALA A 23 22.50 2.65 -21.26
C ALA A 23 21.99 1.33 -21.88
N THR A 24 22.81 0.29 -21.86
CA THR A 24 22.44 -1.06 -22.32
C THR A 24 21.38 -1.67 -21.41
N ASP A 25 21.53 -1.55 -20.08
CA ASP A 25 20.53 -2.05 -19.13
C ASP A 25 19.20 -1.32 -19.29
N LEU A 26 19.24 0.01 -19.42
CA LEU A 26 18.03 0.84 -19.64
C LEU A 26 17.29 0.41 -20.89
N LYS A 27 18.00 0.19 -22.01
CA LYS A 27 17.39 -0.29 -23.24
C LYS A 27 16.79 -1.69 -23.07
N TYR A 28 17.51 -2.61 -22.46
CA TYR A 28 17.07 -3.97 -22.20
C TYR A 28 15.76 -4.01 -21.39
N TYR A 29 15.70 -3.25 -20.28
CA TYR A 29 14.49 -3.20 -19.47
C TYR A 29 13.34 -2.43 -20.14
N ALA A 30 13.63 -1.45 -20.99
CA ALA A 30 12.61 -0.79 -21.80
C ALA A 30 11.96 -1.74 -22.79
N ASP A 31 12.75 -2.56 -23.49
CA ASP A 31 12.23 -3.57 -24.43
C ASP A 31 11.36 -4.64 -23.71
N ILE A 32 11.74 -4.98 -22.47
CA ILE A 32 10.94 -5.87 -21.61
C ILE A 32 9.65 -5.18 -21.17
N GLU A 33 9.74 -3.93 -20.74
CA GLU A 33 8.57 -3.14 -20.31
C GLU A 33 7.56 -2.99 -21.45
N ASP A 34 8.00 -2.75 -22.67
CA ASP A 34 7.14 -2.74 -23.87
C ASP A 34 6.47 -4.10 -24.08
N SER A 35 7.18 -5.19 -23.91
CA SER A 35 6.63 -6.54 -23.99
C SER A 35 5.56 -6.77 -22.94
N LEU A 36 5.83 -6.37 -21.68
CA LEU A 36 4.85 -6.42 -20.59
C LEU A 36 3.63 -5.58 -20.89
N GLN A 37 3.77 -4.36 -21.45
CA GLN A 37 2.66 -3.50 -21.84
C GLN A 37 1.76 -4.14 -22.90
N HIS A 38 2.33 -4.75 -23.94
CA HIS A 38 1.57 -5.44 -24.97
C HIS A 38 0.74 -6.60 -24.39
N ILE A 39 1.30 -7.33 -23.43
CA ILE A 39 0.57 -8.39 -22.73
C ILE A 39 -0.50 -7.78 -21.82
N ALA A 40 -0.19 -6.72 -21.07
CA ALA A 40 -1.11 -6.02 -20.18
C ALA A 40 -2.36 -5.53 -20.92
N GLN A 41 -2.21 -4.94 -22.12
CA GLN A 41 -3.35 -4.56 -22.96
C GLN A 41 -4.30 -5.74 -23.21
N ARG A 42 -3.77 -6.93 -23.45
CA ARG A 42 -4.58 -8.14 -23.66
C ARG A 42 -5.22 -8.63 -22.35
N VAL A 43 -4.57 -8.45 -21.22
CA VAL A 43 -5.13 -8.79 -19.89
C VAL A 43 -6.29 -7.86 -19.54
N PHE A 44 -6.13 -6.55 -19.74
CA PHE A 44 -7.07 -5.56 -19.21
C PHE A 44 -8.12 -5.09 -20.20
N LEU A 45 -7.82 -5.05 -21.49
CA LEU A 45 -8.73 -4.49 -22.53
C LEU A 45 -9.55 -5.55 -23.27
N THR A 46 -9.18 -6.83 -23.18
CA THR A 46 -9.95 -7.91 -23.79
C THR A 46 -11.30 -8.07 -23.10
N LYS A 47 -12.37 -8.25 -23.88
CA LYS A 47 -13.74 -8.42 -23.35
C LYS A 47 -14.01 -9.85 -22.86
N ILE A 48 -13.40 -10.85 -23.47
CA ILE A 48 -13.64 -12.27 -23.21
C ILE A 48 -12.78 -12.70 -22.01
N GLU A 49 -13.41 -13.12 -20.92
CA GLU A 49 -12.74 -13.50 -19.67
C GLU A 49 -11.65 -14.57 -19.88
N LYS A 50 -11.96 -15.64 -20.63
CA LYS A 50 -10.98 -16.69 -20.95
C LYS A 50 -9.69 -16.12 -21.55
N ASN A 51 -9.80 -15.15 -22.46
CA ASN A 51 -8.64 -14.57 -23.13
C ASN A 51 -7.85 -13.66 -22.18
N LYS A 52 -8.53 -12.96 -21.23
CA LYS A 52 -7.85 -12.22 -20.15
C LYS A 52 -6.94 -13.15 -19.35
N PHE A 53 -7.46 -14.30 -18.91
CA PHE A 53 -6.71 -15.26 -18.10
C PHE A 53 -5.57 -15.92 -18.90
N GLU A 54 -5.75 -16.21 -20.19
CA GLU A 54 -4.66 -16.72 -21.03
C GLU A 54 -3.52 -15.70 -21.22
N ALA A 55 -3.88 -14.42 -21.47
CA ALA A 55 -2.89 -13.35 -21.49
C ALA A 55 -2.19 -13.16 -20.14
N ASN A 56 -2.94 -13.29 -19.05
CA ASN A 56 -2.41 -13.16 -17.70
C ASN A 56 -1.38 -14.24 -17.35
N LYS A 57 -1.53 -15.46 -17.85
CA LYS A 57 -0.49 -16.52 -17.71
C LYS A 57 0.83 -16.06 -18.32
N GLN A 58 0.79 -15.44 -19.51
CA GLN A 58 1.98 -14.90 -20.17
C GLN A 58 2.56 -13.72 -19.38
N PHE A 59 1.71 -12.85 -18.85
CA PHE A 59 2.11 -11.71 -18.02
C PHE A 59 2.82 -12.16 -16.74
N ILE A 60 2.26 -13.14 -16.02
CA ILE A 60 2.88 -13.76 -14.84
C ILE A 60 4.22 -14.41 -15.19
N ALA A 61 4.29 -15.15 -16.31
CA ALA A 61 5.52 -15.82 -16.72
C ALA A 61 6.64 -14.81 -16.98
N LEU A 62 6.37 -13.71 -17.70
CA LEU A 62 7.37 -12.69 -17.99
C LEU A 62 7.82 -11.96 -16.71
N TRP A 63 6.88 -11.55 -15.85
CA TRP A 63 7.22 -10.95 -14.54
C TRP A 63 8.12 -11.88 -13.71
N ASN A 64 7.80 -13.17 -13.66
CA ASN A 64 8.59 -14.14 -12.88
C ASN A 64 10.03 -14.31 -13.38
N VAL A 65 10.28 -14.08 -14.65
CA VAL A 65 11.64 -14.07 -15.23
C VAL A 65 12.34 -12.76 -14.86
N VAL A 66 11.72 -11.62 -15.20
CA VAL A 66 12.33 -10.30 -15.08
C VAL A 66 12.66 -9.94 -13.63
N LEU A 67 11.77 -10.27 -12.69
CA LEU A 67 11.99 -9.91 -11.27
C LEU A 67 13.17 -10.65 -10.62
N LYS A 68 13.67 -11.73 -11.23
CA LYS A 68 14.85 -12.47 -10.75
C LYS A 68 16.16 -11.89 -11.25
N GLU A 69 16.14 -11.00 -12.23
CA GLU A 69 17.34 -10.42 -12.79
C GLU A 69 18.01 -9.42 -11.84
N GLU A 70 19.34 -9.42 -11.86
CA GLU A 70 20.22 -8.71 -10.91
C GLU A 70 19.90 -7.22 -10.77
N LYS A 71 19.49 -6.55 -11.87
CA LYS A 71 19.25 -5.11 -11.88
C LYS A 71 17.77 -4.73 -11.94
N SER A 72 16.87 -5.70 -11.96
CA SER A 72 15.43 -5.48 -12.15
C SER A 72 14.81 -4.56 -11.10
N MET A 73 15.26 -4.63 -9.84
CA MET A 73 14.74 -3.77 -8.77
C MET A 73 15.12 -2.28 -8.95
N GLN A 74 16.13 -2.00 -9.75
CA GLN A 74 16.56 -0.62 -10.03
C GLN A 74 15.74 0.03 -11.16
N TYR A 75 15.08 -0.78 -12.00
CA TYR A 75 14.26 -0.29 -13.09
C TYR A 75 12.81 -0.07 -12.62
N PRO A 76 12.23 1.12 -12.84
CA PRO A 76 10.97 1.52 -12.20
C PRO A 76 9.72 0.95 -12.87
N PHE A 77 9.76 0.52 -14.15
CA PHE A 77 8.61 0.08 -14.95
C PHE A 77 7.44 1.09 -14.92
N ASP A 78 7.78 2.37 -15.12
CA ASP A 78 6.84 3.49 -14.94
C ASP A 78 5.63 3.43 -15.88
N SER A 79 5.80 2.93 -17.10
CA SER A 79 4.73 2.85 -18.08
C SER A 79 3.64 1.83 -17.70
N LEU A 80 3.98 0.84 -16.86
CA LEU A 80 3.04 -0.16 -16.36
C LEU A 80 2.20 0.32 -15.16
N LYS A 81 2.56 1.43 -14.52
CA LYS A 81 1.85 1.96 -13.31
C LYS A 81 0.39 2.34 -13.56
N LYS A 82 0.00 2.51 -14.81
CA LYS A 82 -1.40 2.74 -15.21
C LYS A 82 -2.25 1.46 -15.17
N ASP A 83 -1.61 0.30 -15.30
CA ASP A 83 -2.26 -1.00 -15.45
C ASP A 83 -2.13 -1.86 -14.17
N VAL A 84 -1.02 -1.70 -13.45
CA VAL A 84 -0.71 -2.47 -12.24
C VAL A 84 -0.26 -1.56 -11.09
N SER A 85 -0.54 -1.95 -9.87
CA SER A 85 0.07 -1.30 -8.72
C SER A 85 1.51 -1.76 -8.56
N LEU A 86 2.43 -0.81 -8.51
CA LEU A 86 3.87 -0.98 -8.39
C LEU A 86 4.37 -0.14 -7.22
N LEU A 87 4.57 -0.78 -6.06
CA LEU A 87 5.00 -0.11 -4.84
C LEU A 87 6.41 -0.54 -4.45
N MET A 88 7.30 0.42 -4.27
CA MET A 88 8.60 0.22 -3.66
C MET A 88 8.51 0.56 -2.17
N ALA A 89 9.01 -0.32 -1.31
CA ALA A 89 9.11 -0.03 0.11
C ALA A 89 9.96 1.23 0.37
N PRO A 90 9.63 2.07 1.38
CA PRO A 90 10.36 3.31 1.65
C PRO A 90 11.87 3.12 1.88
N ASP A 91 12.27 1.96 2.39
CA ASP A 91 13.68 1.58 2.61
C ASP A 91 14.27 0.70 1.50
N LYS A 92 13.55 0.52 0.39
CA LYS A 92 13.95 -0.28 -0.77
C LYS A 92 14.24 -1.76 -0.45
N LYS A 93 13.71 -2.27 0.66
CA LYS A 93 13.88 -3.67 1.05
C LYS A 93 13.13 -4.63 0.13
N PHE A 94 11.97 -4.21 -0.38
CA PHE A 94 11.18 -4.98 -1.31
C PHE A 94 10.40 -4.08 -2.27
N ARG A 95 9.92 -4.69 -3.35
CA ARG A 95 8.91 -4.14 -4.25
C ARG A 95 7.71 -5.10 -4.25
N ILE A 96 6.50 -4.56 -4.18
CA ILE A 96 5.27 -5.32 -4.35
C ILE A 96 4.55 -4.87 -5.61
N ILE A 97 4.12 -5.81 -6.41
CA ILE A 97 3.40 -5.60 -7.66
C ILE A 97 2.09 -6.35 -7.55
N THR A 98 0.96 -5.68 -7.75
CA THR A 98 -0.36 -6.31 -7.71
C THR A 98 -1.26 -5.78 -8.81
N TRP A 99 -2.11 -6.66 -9.33
CA TRP A 99 -3.14 -6.35 -10.31
C TRP A 99 -4.33 -7.28 -10.15
N ASN A 100 -5.44 -6.95 -10.81
CA ASN A 100 -6.65 -7.76 -10.79
C ASN A 100 -7.28 -7.91 -12.17
N ILE A 101 -8.02 -8.98 -12.34
CA ILE A 101 -8.91 -9.20 -13.48
C ILE A 101 -10.34 -9.14 -12.97
N ILE A 102 -11.13 -8.25 -13.55
CA ILE A 102 -12.57 -8.21 -13.33
C ILE A 102 -13.20 -9.32 -14.17
N LYS A 103 -13.91 -10.24 -13.50
CA LYS A 103 -14.59 -11.38 -14.10
C LYS A 103 -15.96 -10.97 -14.66
N GLU A 104 -16.58 -11.87 -15.44
CA GLU A 104 -17.91 -11.63 -16.01
C GLU A 104 -18.99 -11.47 -14.93
N ASP A 105 -18.84 -12.11 -13.77
CA ASP A 105 -19.72 -11.97 -12.60
C ASP A 105 -19.47 -10.70 -11.75
N GLN A 106 -18.59 -9.81 -12.22
CA GLN A 106 -18.16 -8.58 -11.56
C GLN A 106 -17.32 -8.81 -10.27
N THR A 107 -16.95 -10.04 -9.95
CA THR A 107 -15.97 -10.29 -8.89
C THR A 107 -14.55 -10.16 -9.43
N HIS A 108 -13.57 -10.13 -8.54
CA HIS A 108 -12.18 -9.87 -8.89
C HIS A 108 -11.31 -11.11 -8.63
N ALA A 109 -10.34 -11.35 -9.51
CA ALA A 109 -9.24 -12.28 -9.29
C ALA A 109 -7.95 -11.48 -9.17
N PHE A 110 -7.20 -11.66 -8.09
CA PHE A 110 -5.99 -10.89 -7.79
C PHE A 110 -4.72 -11.68 -8.09
N PHE A 111 -3.70 -10.95 -8.52
CA PHE A 111 -2.39 -11.49 -8.86
C PHE A 111 -1.31 -10.55 -8.37
N GLY A 112 -0.12 -11.07 -8.15
CA GLY A 112 1.00 -10.21 -7.79
C GLY A 112 2.29 -10.96 -7.49
N PHE A 113 3.29 -10.15 -7.14
CA PHE A 113 4.61 -10.60 -6.70
C PHE A 113 5.14 -9.71 -5.57
N ILE A 114 5.91 -10.31 -4.68
CA ILE A 114 6.85 -9.57 -3.85
C ILE A 114 8.26 -9.93 -4.30
N GLN A 115 9.05 -8.91 -4.64
CA GLN A 115 10.47 -9.02 -4.91
C GLN A 115 11.22 -8.48 -3.71
N VAL A 116 11.97 -9.32 -3.01
CA VAL A 116 12.71 -8.97 -1.79
C VAL A 116 14.18 -8.80 -2.11
N ASN A 117 14.78 -7.71 -1.66
CA ASN A 117 16.20 -7.46 -1.82
C ASN A 117 16.99 -8.16 -0.70
N ASN A 118 17.60 -9.29 -1.04
CA ASN A 118 18.49 -10.08 -0.18
C ASN A 118 19.97 -9.91 -0.57
N SER A 119 20.30 -8.81 -1.25
CA SER A 119 21.67 -8.51 -1.67
C SER A 119 22.62 -8.47 -0.49
N LYS A 120 23.75 -9.15 -0.62
CA LYS A 120 24.78 -9.23 0.42
C LYS A 120 25.97 -8.36 0.05
N THR A 121 26.40 -7.54 0.99
CA THR A 121 27.63 -6.75 0.85
C THR A 121 28.74 -7.42 1.64
N ILE A 122 29.78 -7.88 0.95
CA ILE A 122 30.96 -8.51 1.54
C ILE A 122 32.11 -7.50 1.51
N LYS A 123 32.82 -7.36 2.62
CA LYS A 123 34.05 -6.55 2.69
C LYS A 123 35.19 -7.36 2.07
N LYS A 124 35.77 -6.92 0.96
CA LYS A 124 37.00 -7.46 0.37
C LYS A 124 38.18 -6.53 0.73
N GLY A 125 38.79 -6.75 1.92
CA GLY A 125 39.92 -5.94 2.40
C GLY A 125 39.50 -4.64 3.15
N LEU A 126 40.48 -3.78 3.48
CA LEU A 126 40.27 -2.60 4.33
C LEU A 126 39.36 -1.53 3.71
N PHE A 127 39.30 -1.41 2.38
CA PHE A 127 38.60 -0.32 1.69
C PHE A 127 37.64 -0.76 0.58
N LYS A 128 37.60 -2.07 0.21
CA LYS A 128 36.77 -2.57 -0.89
C LYS A 128 35.56 -3.34 -0.36
N LYS A 129 34.37 -2.88 -0.76
CA LYS A 129 33.09 -3.59 -0.54
C LYS A 129 32.61 -4.10 -1.90
N GLU A 130 32.16 -5.33 -1.95
CA GLU A 130 31.51 -5.91 -3.11
C GLU A 130 30.09 -6.31 -2.71
N THR A 131 29.09 -5.82 -3.48
CA THR A 131 27.69 -6.18 -3.27
C THR A 131 27.26 -7.11 -4.38
N THR A 132 26.83 -8.31 -4.02
CA THR A 132 26.20 -9.24 -4.96
C THR A 132 24.70 -9.04 -4.84
N ALA A 133 24.06 -8.60 -5.92
CA ALA A 133 22.61 -8.45 -5.94
C ALA A 133 21.96 -9.84 -5.94
N GLN A 134 20.98 -10.01 -5.06
CA GLN A 134 20.17 -11.22 -4.98
C GLN A 134 18.74 -10.83 -4.64
N TYR A 135 17.78 -11.30 -5.45
CA TYR A 135 16.37 -11.03 -5.23
C TYR A 135 15.63 -12.35 -5.05
N ASP A 136 14.86 -12.44 -3.98
CA ASP A 136 13.89 -13.51 -3.80
C ASP A 136 12.53 -13.02 -4.31
N VAL A 137 11.91 -13.81 -5.16
CA VAL A 137 10.65 -13.47 -5.80
C VAL A 137 9.57 -14.43 -5.32
N PHE A 138 8.54 -13.89 -4.70
CA PHE A 138 7.40 -14.61 -4.15
C PHE A 138 6.15 -14.30 -4.98
N PRO A 139 5.68 -15.22 -5.84
CA PRO A 139 4.37 -15.11 -6.46
C PRO A 139 3.26 -15.12 -5.39
N LEU A 140 2.29 -14.22 -5.53
CA LEU A 140 1.15 -14.11 -4.62
C LEU A 140 -0.01 -14.96 -5.15
N ALA A 141 -0.39 -16.00 -4.40
CA ALA A 141 -1.50 -16.88 -4.75
C ALA A 141 -2.76 -16.46 -3.99
N ASP A 142 -3.72 -15.86 -4.71
CA ASP A 142 -5.00 -15.42 -4.15
C ASP A 142 -5.82 -16.60 -3.61
N LYS A 143 -6.17 -16.52 -2.32
CA LYS A 143 -7.03 -17.46 -1.59
C LYS A 143 -8.19 -16.76 -0.88
N SER A 144 -8.48 -15.50 -1.23
CA SER A 144 -9.51 -14.68 -0.59
C SER A 144 -10.88 -15.38 -0.54
N ALA A 145 -11.28 -16.06 -1.61
CA ALA A 145 -12.55 -16.79 -1.69
C ALA A 145 -12.71 -17.88 -0.60
N SER A 146 -11.62 -18.37 -0.01
CA SER A 146 -11.64 -19.39 1.06
C SER A 146 -11.59 -18.81 2.47
N VAL A 147 -11.42 -17.50 2.61
CA VAL A 147 -11.21 -16.84 3.90
C VAL A 147 -12.50 -16.19 4.39
N LYS A 148 -13.03 -16.69 5.51
CA LYS A 148 -14.28 -16.19 6.12
C LYS A 148 -14.09 -14.97 7.02
N THR A 149 -12.94 -14.83 7.66
CA THR A 149 -12.63 -13.77 8.63
C THR A 149 -11.30 -13.11 8.27
N PRO A 150 -11.30 -12.20 7.26
CA PRO A 150 -10.08 -11.55 6.79
C PRO A 150 -9.30 -10.83 7.89
N GLU A 151 -9.99 -10.25 8.86
CA GLU A 151 -9.41 -9.45 9.96
C GLU A 151 -8.50 -10.28 10.88
N ASN A 152 -8.72 -11.58 10.95
CA ASN A 152 -7.95 -12.50 11.77
C ASN A 152 -6.98 -13.37 10.97
N TYR A 153 -6.99 -13.23 9.64
CA TYR A 153 -6.23 -14.10 8.77
C TYR A 153 -4.75 -13.70 8.71
N VAL A 154 -3.87 -14.69 8.92
CA VAL A 154 -2.42 -14.60 8.74
C VAL A 154 -2.01 -15.56 7.66
N SER A 155 -1.20 -15.11 6.70
CA SER A 155 -0.79 -15.93 5.56
C SER A 155 0.61 -15.59 5.07
N ASP A 156 1.18 -16.50 4.31
CA ASP A 156 2.33 -16.23 3.45
C ASP A 156 1.86 -15.95 1.99
N ALA A 157 2.82 -15.79 1.08
CA ALA A 157 2.54 -15.52 -0.33
C ALA A 157 1.72 -16.63 -1.01
N SER A 158 1.85 -17.90 -0.59
CA SER A 158 1.15 -19.04 -1.19
C SER A 158 -0.33 -19.14 -0.81
N LYS A 159 -0.72 -18.38 0.21
CA LYS A 159 -2.09 -18.30 0.75
C LYS A 159 -2.53 -16.86 0.94
N TRP A 160 -2.11 -15.99 0.04
CA TRP A 160 -2.36 -14.55 0.13
C TRP A 160 -3.87 -14.24 0.05
N PHE A 161 -4.32 -13.22 0.80
CA PHE A 161 -5.64 -12.64 0.63
C PHE A 161 -5.54 -11.57 -0.47
N GLY A 162 -6.13 -11.84 -1.63
CA GLY A 162 -6.00 -11.02 -2.83
C GLY A 162 -6.53 -9.60 -2.67
N MET A 163 -5.71 -8.61 -3.02
CA MET A 163 -6.07 -7.20 -3.03
C MET A 163 -5.07 -6.37 -3.83
N LEU A 164 -5.44 -5.16 -4.25
CA LEU A 164 -4.52 -4.18 -4.83
C LEU A 164 -3.91 -3.32 -3.73
N TYR A 165 -2.61 -3.39 -3.53
CA TYR A 165 -1.90 -2.51 -2.61
C TYR A 165 -1.65 -1.15 -3.26
N VAL A 166 -2.10 -0.08 -2.63
CA VAL A 166 -2.02 1.30 -3.19
C VAL A 166 -1.06 2.20 -2.42
N ASP A 167 -0.65 1.81 -1.20
CA ASP A 167 0.34 2.53 -0.41
C ASP A 167 1.12 1.58 0.50
N CYS A 168 2.37 1.95 0.82
CA CYS A 168 3.29 1.18 1.67
C CYS A 168 4.00 2.11 2.65
N ILE A 169 3.71 1.94 3.94
CA ILE A 169 4.22 2.75 5.03
C ILE A 169 5.19 1.88 5.85
N LYS A 170 6.42 2.34 6.03
CA LYS A 170 7.32 1.72 6.99
C LYS A 170 6.90 2.14 8.40
N SER A 171 6.20 1.28 9.11
CA SER A 171 5.56 1.60 10.38
C SER A 171 6.48 1.38 11.59
N ASP A 172 7.32 0.35 11.51
CA ASP A 172 8.31 0.00 12.52
C ASP A 172 9.45 -0.79 11.84
N ASN A 173 10.51 -1.12 12.58
CA ASN A 173 11.61 -1.94 12.07
C ASN A 173 11.18 -3.37 11.72
N GLU A 174 10.08 -3.85 12.31
CA GLU A 174 9.60 -5.22 12.17
C GLU A 174 8.51 -5.41 11.11
N PHE A 175 7.82 -4.34 10.67
CA PHE A 175 6.72 -4.49 9.73
C PHE A 175 6.43 -3.23 8.92
N TYR A 176 5.69 -3.44 7.83
CA TYR A 176 5.15 -2.40 6.96
C TYR A 176 3.63 -2.44 7.02
N THR A 177 3.02 -1.27 6.98
CA THR A 177 1.56 -1.15 6.85
C THR A 177 1.23 -0.85 5.41
N LEU A 178 0.35 -1.65 4.83
CA LEU A 178 -0.09 -1.55 3.45
C LEU A 178 -1.53 -1.07 3.42
N ILE A 179 -1.82 -0.09 2.58
CA ILE A 179 -3.19 0.29 2.25
C ILE A 179 -3.57 -0.42 0.97
N ALA A 180 -4.77 -1.02 0.94
CA ALA A 180 -5.21 -1.80 -0.19
C ALA A 180 -6.69 -1.59 -0.51
N TRP A 181 -7.07 -2.06 -1.71
CA TRP A 181 -8.41 -2.04 -2.24
C TRP A 181 -8.77 -3.38 -2.88
N ASP A 182 -10.05 -3.75 -2.76
CA ASP A 182 -10.68 -4.87 -3.43
C ASP A 182 -12.04 -4.41 -3.97
N GLY A 183 -12.27 -4.62 -5.28
CA GLY A 183 -13.55 -4.31 -5.93
C GLY A 183 -14.68 -5.21 -5.48
N ASN A 184 -14.37 -6.30 -4.78
CA ASN A 184 -15.28 -7.28 -4.23
C ASN A 184 -16.29 -7.81 -5.28
N ASP A 185 -17.45 -7.17 -5.40
CA ASP A 185 -18.53 -7.60 -6.31
C ASP A 185 -19.31 -6.39 -6.86
N LYS A 186 -20.46 -6.67 -7.48
CA LYS A 186 -21.31 -5.63 -8.09
C LYS A 186 -21.91 -4.65 -7.07
N LEU A 187 -22.08 -5.06 -5.81
CA LEU A 187 -22.82 -4.30 -4.80
C LEU A 187 -21.93 -3.53 -3.86
N THR A 188 -20.76 -4.09 -3.53
CA THR A 188 -19.84 -3.53 -2.56
C THR A 188 -18.41 -3.51 -3.06
N GLN A 189 -17.62 -2.66 -2.45
CA GLN A 189 -16.17 -2.66 -2.56
C GLN A 189 -15.54 -2.58 -1.17
N ARG A 190 -14.25 -2.94 -1.08
CA ARG A 190 -13.54 -3.02 0.18
C ARG A 190 -12.24 -2.22 0.16
N LYS A 191 -11.90 -1.63 1.29
CA LYS A 191 -10.55 -1.12 1.56
C LYS A 191 -9.96 -1.82 2.76
N PHE A 192 -8.63 -1.94 2.73
CA PHE A 192 -7.91 -2.66 3.77
C PHE A 192 -6.74 -1.84 4.31
N ILE A 193 -6.45 -2.08 5.58
CA ILE A 193 -5.15 -1.78 6.17
C ILE A 193 -4.56 -3.12 6.55
N ASP A 194 -3.53 -3.55 5.83
CA ASP A 194 -2.86 -4.84 6.02
C ASP A 194 -1.44 -4.65 6.58
N ILE A 195 -0.87 -5.70 7.12
CA ILE A 195 0.49 -5.70 7.65
C ILE A 195 1.32 -6.70 6.89
N LEU A 196 2.48 -6.26 6.43
CA LEU A 196 3.51 -7.10 5.84
C LEU A 196 4.72 -7.14 6.77
N SER A 197 5.17 -8.32 7.12
CA SER A 197 6.41 -8.60 7.83
C SER A 197 7.20 -9.68 7.11
N PHE A 198 8.45 -9.89 7.51
CA PHE A 198 9.30 -10.92 6.92
C PHE A 198 9.84 -11.83 8.00
N LYS A 199 9.86 -13.14 7.74
CA LYS A 199 10.59 -14.12 8.55
C LYS A 199 12.10 -13.89 8.40
N PRO A 200 12.92 -14.49 9.28
CA PRO A 200 14.37 -14.40 9.19
C PRO A 200 14.96 -14.90 7.85
N ASP A 201 14.27 -15.81 7.18
CA ASP A 201 14.63 -16.33 5.85
C ASP A 201 14.18 -15.43 4.68
N GLY A 202 13.55 -14.29 4.97
CA GLY A 202 13.04 -13.36 3.95
C GLY A 202 11.63 -13.67 3.46
N THR A 203 10.98 -14.74 3.93
CA THR A 203 9.62 -15.10 3.52
C THR A 203 8.61 -14.03 3.98
N PRO A 204 7.78 -13.46 3.09
CA PRO A 204 6.76 -12.49 3.45
C PRO A 204 5.61 -13.14 4.23
N VAL A 205 5.12 -12.42 5.25
CA VAL A 205 3.97 -12.80 6.07
C VAL A 205 3.00 -11.62 6.13
N PHE A 206 1.76 -11.87 5.77
CA PHE A 206 0.66 -10.91 5.82
C PHE A 206 -0.20 -11.10 7.05
N GLY A 207 -0.63 -9.98 7.65
CA GLY A 207 -1.41 -9.95 8.87
C GLY A 207 -0.52 -10.08 10.13
N LYS A 208 -0.66 -9.13 11.05
CA LYS A 208 0.03 -9.13 12.35
C LYS A 208 -0.87 -8.45 13.38
N ASP A 209 -0.88 -8.99 14.60
CA ASP A 209 -1.68 -8.45 15.72
C ASP A 209 -1.11 -7.12 16.23
N VAL A 210 -1.37 -6.03 15.49
CA VAL A 210 -0.88 -4.68 15.80
C VAL A 210 -1.97 -3.61 15.83
N PHE A 211 -3.21 -3.93 15.43
CA PHE A 211 -4.31 -2.97 15.47
C PHE A 211 -5.07 -3.10 16.79
N LYS A 212 -5.12 -1.99 17.55
CA LYS A 212 -5.79 -1.94 18.85
C LYS A 212 -7.03 -1.06 18.78
N PHE A 213 -8.18 -1.70 18.92
CA PHE A 213 -9.48 -1.06 19.10
C PHE A 213 -9.95 -1.19 20.55
N PRO A 214 -10.98 -0.42 21.00
CA PRO A 214 -11.61 -0.67 22.28
C PRO A 214 -12.08 -2.13 22.40
N GLY A 215 -11.53 -2.85 23.36
CA GLY A 215 -11.93 -4.24 23.66
C GLY A 215 -11.46 -5.33 22.70
N LYS A 216 -10.76 -5.00 21.59
CA LYS A 216 -10.29 -6.01 20.62
C LYS A 216 -8.99 -5.64 19.93
N PHE A 217 -8.32 -6.66 19.42
CA PHE A 217 -7.19 -6.55 18.49
C PHE A 217 -7.58 -7.13 17.15
N ALA A 218 -6.91 -6.66 16.09
CA ALA A 218 -7.06 -7.19 14.75
C ALA A 218 -5.69 -7.33 14.07
N LYS A 219 -5.61 -8.25 13.12
CA LYS A 219 -4.40 -8.48 12.31
C LYS A 219 -4.45 -7.76 10.97
N ARG A 220 -5.66 -7.36 10.56
CA ARG A 220 -5.99 -6.59 9.37
C ARG A 220 -7.28 -5.82 9.64
N ILE A 221 -7.43 -4.65 9.05
CA ILE A 221 -8.70 -3.91 9.07
C ILE A 221 -9.32 -4.00 7.68
N MET A 222 -10.61 -4.28 7.66
CA MET A 222 -11.44 -4.29 6.45
C MET A 222 -12.56 -3.28 6.61
N PHE A 223 -12.75 -2.46 5.59
CA PHE A 223 -13.90 -1.57 5.42
C PHE A 223 -14.67 -2.05 4.19
N GLU A 224 -15.93 -2.39 4.37
CA GLU A 224 -16.83 -2.75 3.28
C GLU A 224 -17.94 -1.70 3.17
N TYR A 225 -18.23 -1.25 1.96
CA TYR A 225 -19.17 -0.16 1.70
C TYR A 225 -19.74 -0.27 0.29
N ALA A 226 -20.83 0.50 -0.01
CA ALA A 226 -21.52 0.47 -1.28
C ALA A 226 -20.58 0.72 -2.47
N GLY A 227 -20.75 -0.03 -3.54
CA GLY A 227 -19.92 0.03 -4.74
C GLY A 227 -19.92 1.40 -5.44
N GLU A 228 -21.01 2.17 -5.29
CA GLU A 228 -21.20 3.49 -5.94
C GLU A 228 -20.58 4.65 -5.15
N VAL A 229 -20.16 4.45 -3.90
CA VAL A 229 -19.61 5.53 -3.07
C VAL A 229 -18.10 5.47 -2.97
N ALA A 230 -17.49 6.59 -2.62
CA ALA A 230 -16.05 6.70 -2.41
C ALA A 230 -15.73 6.91 -0.93
N MET A 231 -14.93 6.02 -0.36
CA MET A 231 -14.38 6.14 0.99
C MET A 231 -12.95 6.69 0.93
N SER A 232 -12.61 7.64 1.79
CA SER A 232 -11.22 8.08 1.97
C SER A 232 -10.48 7.13 2.92
N LEU A 233 -9.28 6.72 2.53
CA LEU A 233 -8.33 5.99 3.38
C LEU A 233 -6.93 6.35 2.95
N LYS A 234 -6.17 7.09 3.79
CA LYS A 234 -4.85 7.64 3.43
C LYS A 234 -3.94 7.75 4.64
N TYR A 235 -2.64 7.59 4.42
CA TYR A 235 -1.63 7.95 5.40
C TYR A 235 -1.30 9.45 5.32
N ASN A 236 -1.37 10.12 6.47
CA ASN A 236 -0.92 11.50 6.63
C ASN A 236 0.47 11.49 7.29
N SER A 237 1.51 11.81 6.52
CA SER A 237 2.89 11.78 6.99
C SER A 237 3.22 12.88 8.01
N ILE A 238 2.50 13.99 8.00
CA ILE A 238 2.68 15.11 8.95
C ILE A 238 2.14 14.72 10.33
N ARG A 239 0.92 14.18 10.37
CA ARG A 239 0.28 13.73 11.60
C ARG A 239 0.75 12.33 12.03
N LYS A 240 1.41 11.59 11.15
CA LYS A 240 1.79 10.18 11.31
C LYS A 240 0.59 9.28 11.65
N GLN A 241 -0.53 9.55 10.99
CA GLN A 241 -1.80 8.88 11.19
C GLN A 241 -2.31 8.29 9.87
N ILE A 242 -2.95 7.13 9.94
CA ILE A 242 -3.81 6.63 8.87
C ILE A 242 -5.20 7.18 9.14
N ILE A 243 -5.69 8.03 8.24
CA ILE A 243 -6.98 8.72 8.36
C ILE A 243 -7.96 8.09 7.37
N PHE A 244 -9.17 7.82 7.83
CA PHE A 244 -10.20 7.22 7.01
C PHE A 244 -11.59 7.75 7.34
N SER A 245 -12.48 7.71 6.32
CA SER A 245 -13.90 8.08 6.51
C SER A 245 -14.56 7.10 7.48
N HIS A 246 -15.32 7.63 8.42
CA HIS A 246 -16.23 6.80 9.20
C HIS A 246 -17.37 6.30 8.30
N LEU A 247 -17.71 5.02 8.40
CA LEU A 247 -18.74 4.39 7.60
C LEU A 247 -19.99 4.14 8.45
N ALA A 248 -21.13 4.53 7.95
CA ALA A 248 -22.42 4.32 8.58
C ALA A 248 -23.46 3.84 7.57
N PRO A 249 -24.52 3.15 8.01
CA PRO A 249 -25.66 2.85 7.16
C PRO A 249 -26.31 4.12 6.64
N ASN A 250 -26.89 4.07 5.45
CA ASN A 250 -27.60 5.20 4.87
C ASN A 250 -28.72 5.70 5.81
N GLY A 251 -28.76 7.02 6.04
CA GLY A 251 -29.71 7.62 6.96
C GLY A 251 -29.58 7.18 8.41
N PHE A 252 -28.45 6.57 8.82
CA PHE A 252 -28.23 5.99 10.15
C PHE A 252 -29.30 4.96 10.56
N ASP A 253 -29.91 4.29 9.58
CA ASP A 253 -30.95 3.28 9.83
C ASP A 253 -30.35 1.99 10.43
N PRO A 254 -30.68 1.65 11.68
CA PRO A 254 -30.12 0.45 12.34
C PRO A 254 -30.61 -0.88 11.70
N THR A 255 -31.70 -0.85 10.94
CA THR A 255 -32.17 -2.05 10.23
C THR A 255 -31.25 -2.46 9.08
N LEU A 256 -30.37 -1.56 8.64
CA LEU A 256 -29.38 -1.79 7.60
C LEU A 256 -28.03 -2.27 8.16
N GLU A 257 -27.91 -2.52 9.46
CA GLU A 257 -26.67 -2.99 10.08
C GLU A 257 -26.19 -4.30 9.43
N GLY A 258 -24.92 -4.31 8.97
CA GLY A 258 -24.29 -5.44 8.28
C GLY A 258 -24.68 -5.59 6.81
N GLN A 259 -25.54 -4.72 6.27
CA GLN A 259 -25.90 -4.69 4.85
C GLN A 259 -25.02 -3.65 4.11
N PHE A 260 -23.75 -4.00 3.86
CA PHE A 260 -22.71 -3.07 3.41
C PHE A 260 -23.00 -2.38 2.07
N GLN A 261 -23.87 -2.91 1.23
CA GLN A 261 -24.35 -2.23 0.02
C GLN A 261 -25.10 -0.91 0.30
N TYR A 262 -25.44 -0.64 1.56
CA TYR A 262 -26.07 0.60 2.02
C TYR A 262 -25.17 1.45 2.92
N TYR A 263 -23.87 1.07 3.05
CA TYR A 263 -22.93 1.83 3.87
C TYR A 263 -22.19 2.86 3.03
N GLY A 264 -21.95 4.03 3.62
CA GLY A 264 -21.14 5.09 3.05
C GLY A 264 -20.52 5.99 4.11
N PRO A 265 -19.64 6.93 3.71
CA PRO A 265 -19.11 7.95 4.60
C PRO A 265 -20.22 8.83 5.16
N ASP A 266 -20.23 9.06 6.49
CA ASP A 266 -21.17 9.95 7.17
C ASP A 266 -20.66 11.40 7.29
N GLY A 267 -19.49 11.69 6.71
CA GLY A 267 -18.84 13.01 6.76
C GLY A 267 -17.85 13.17 7.91
N SER A 268 -17.80 12.25 8.85
CA SER A 268 -16.80 12.23 9.92
C SER A 268 -15.57 11.37 9.54
N PHE A 269 -14.49 11.52 10.31
CA PHE A 269 -13.24 10.81 10.08
C PHE A 269 -12.70 10.22 11.37
N ASP A 270 -12.15 9.00 11.22
CA ASP A 270 -11.40 8.33 12.27
C ASP A 270 -9.93 8.21 11.87
N ALA A 271 -9.08 7.85 12.83
CA ALA A 271 -7.68 7.62 12.57
C ALA A 271 -7.11 6.41 13.32
N LEU A 272 -5.98 5.96 12.81
CA LEU A 272 -5.05 5.10 13.54
C LEU A 272 -3.74 5.87 13.76
N GLU A 273 -3.24 5.87 14.98
CA GLU A 273 -1.97 6.47 15.36
C GLU A 273 -1.00 5.41 15.87
N MET A 274 0.25 5.47 15.43
CA MET A 274 1.28 4.54 15.87
C MET A 274 1.73 4.86 17.30
N LYS A 275 1.46 3.98 18.25
CA LYS A 275 1.87 4.09 19.66
C LYS A 275 2.53 2.79 20.14
N LYS A 276 3.81 2.87 20.48
CA LYS A 276 4.58 1.72 21.03
C LYS A 276 4.47 0.46 20.15
N GLY A 277 4.65 0.62 18.82
CA GLY A 277 4.64 -0.48 17.85
C GLY A 277 3.24 -1.02 17.50
N ARG A 278 2.17 -0.30 17.87
CA ARG A 278 0.77 -0.67 17.58
C ARG A 278 0.00 0.49 16.98
N TRP A 279 -0.88 0.21 16.05
CA TRP A 279 -1.86 1.16 15.54
C TRP A 279 -3.04 1.24 16.52
N VAL A 280 -3.21 2.40 17.15
CA VAL A 280 -4.28 2.66 18.13
C VAL A 280 -5.37 3.49 17.47
N TYR A 281 -6.61 3.03 17.57
CA TYR A 281 -7.78 3.70 17.02
C TYR A 281 -8.10 4.99 17.77
N ILE A 282 -8.42 6.04 17.03
CA ILE A 282 -8.85 7.35 17.51
C ILE A 282 -10.12 7.74 16.75
N PRO A 283 -11.27 7.77 17.40
CA PRO A 283 -12.53 8.18 16.77
C PRO A 283 -12.64 9.68 16.59
N ALA A 284 -13.46 10.09 15.63
CA ALA A 284 -13.99 11.45 15.44
C ALA A 284 -12.89 12.53 15.41
N ILE A 285 -11.88 12.35 14.56
CA ILE A 285 -10.80 13.34 14.43
C ILE A 285 -11.22 14.54 13.57
N ASP A 286 -10.70 15.73 13.91
CA ASP A 286 -10.79 16.91 13.05
C ASP A 286 -9.67 16.87 12.01
N ILE A 287 -10.03 16.75 10.73
CA ILE A 287 -9.09 16.71 9.59
C ILE A 287 -8.76 18.11 9.04
N ARG A 288 -9.42 19.15 9.50
CA ARG A 288 -9.11 20.51 9.09
C ARG A 288 -7.65 20.82 9.43
N LYS A 289 -7.04 21.71 8.64
CA LYS A 289 -5.68 22.16 8.87
C LYS A 289 -5.55 22.64 10.33
N ASP A 290 -4.58 22.12 11.07
CA ASP A 290 -4.28 22.63 12.40
C ASP A 290 -4.01 24.12 12.28
N LYS A 291 -4.63 24.92 13.16
CA LYS A 291 -4.45 26.38 13.17
C LYS A 291 -2.97 26.68 13.30
N ASP A 292 -2.41 27.35 12.31
CA ASP A 292 -1.08 27.94 12.42
C ASP A 292 -1.16 29.07 13.47
N LYS A 293 -0.07 29.31 14.21
CA LYS A 293 0.02 30.43 15.15
C LYS A 293 -0.22 31.79 14.49
N THR A 294 -0.13 31.84 13.15
CA THR A 294 -0.43 33.01 12.33
C THR A 294 -1.89 33.11 11.88
N ASP A 295 -2.70 32.07 12.08
CA ASP A 295 -4.12 32.11 11.76
C ASP A 295 -4.85 32.98 12.79
N ASN A 296 -4.97 34.28 12.50
CA ASN A 296 -5.82 35.19 13.22
C ASN A 296 -7.30 34.82 13.01
N VAL A 297 -7.77 33.88 13.79
CA VAL A 297 -9.18 33.45 13.74
C VAL A 297 -10.01 34.54 14.38
N LYS A 298 -10.61 35.43 13.57
CA LYS A 298 -11.78 36.20 14.00
C LYS A 298 -12.80 35.18 14.47
N LYS A 299 -13.19 35.27 15.75
CA LYS A 299 -14.33 34.47 16.23
C LYS A 299 -15.49 34.73 15.27
N PRO A 300 -16.15 33.66 14.75
CA PRO A 300 -17.34 33.88 13.94
C PRO A 300 -18.30 34.76 14.69
N GLU A 301 -18.79 35.81 14.05
CA GLU A 301 -19.84 36.62 14.63
C GLU A 301 -21.01 35.68 14.98
N PRO A 302 -21.64 35.85 16.17
CA PRO A 302 -22.78 35.04 16.53
C PRO A 302 -23.84 35.20 15.44
N ILE A 303 -24.28 34.07 14.89
CA ILE A 303 -25.33 34.03 13.87
C ILE A 303 -26.53 34.77 14.49
N LYS A 304 -26.87 35.96 13.97
CA LYS A 304 -28.09 36.63 14.33
C LYS A 304 -29.22 35.67 14.02
N GLN A 305 -29.91 35.18 15.05
CA GLN A 305 -31.10 34.35 14.86
C GLN A 305 -32.09 35.20 14.04
N ILE A 306 -32.33 34.76 12.82
CA ILE A 306 -33.40 35.32 11.99
C ILE A 306 -34.71 34.94 12.70
N PRO A 307 -35.55 35.89 13.07
CA PRO A 307 -36.81 35.57 13.71
C PRO A 307 -37.63 34.66 12.80
N ILE A 308 -38.02 33.51 13.31
CA ILE A 308 -38.91 32.60 12.57
C ILE A 308 -40.21 33.38 12.34
N TYR A 309 -40.50 33.69 11.07
CA TYR A 309 -41.74 34.32 10.67
C TYR A 309 -42.91 33.45 11.12
N LYS A 310 -43.74 33.94 12.08
CA LYS A 310 -45.02 33.35 12.41
C LYS A 310 -46.06 33.95 11.47
N PRO A 311 -46.66 33.20 10.55
CA PRO A 311 -47.79 33.72 9.80
C PRO A 311 -48.94 34.04 10.76
N LYS A 312 -49.62 35.15 10.49
CA LYS A 312 -50.83 35.60 11.20
C LYS A 312 -51.99 34.69 10.91
#